data_fc1697b163fcff5a969209b6b65fa91d
#
_entry.id   fc1697b163fcff5a969209b6b65fa91d
#
_cell.length_a   1.000
_cell.length_b   1.000
_cell.length_c   1.000
_cell.angle_alpha   90.00
_cell.angle_beta   90.00
_cell.angle_gamma   90.00
#
_symmetry.space_group_name_H-M   'P 1'
#
loop_
_entity.id
_entity.type
_entity.pdbx_description
1 polymer ?
#
loop_
_entity_poly.entity_id
_entity_poly.type
_entity_poly.pdbx_seq_one_letter_code
_entity_poly.pdbx_strand_id
1 'polypeptide(L)' 'MKKLYETAMINHGGREGEVAAPNGSMQMKITPPGIHAEGTNPEQLFAAGYASCFNGALQHMIKEA' A
#
# COMPACT_ATOMS: atom_id res chain seq x y z
N MET A 1 12.34 -20.31 10.54
CA MET A 1 11.37 -19.34 11.07
C MET A 1 10.05 -19.48 10.34
N LYS A 2 8.98 -19.52 11.07
CA LYS A 2 7.65 -19.66 10.49
C LYS A 2 7.14 -18.28 10.02
N LYS A 3 6.73 -18.20 8.75
CA LYS A 3 6.17 -16.96 8.22
C LYS A 3 4.67 -16.91 8.51
N LEU A 4 4.22 -15.82 9.11
CA LEU A 4 2.80 -15.59 9.37
C LEU A 4 2.11 -14.97 8.15
N TYR A 5 2.85 -14.19 7.37
CA TYR A 5 2.30 -13.50 6.20
C TYR A 5 3.42 -13.14 5.24
N GLU A 6 3.14 -13.24 3.96
CA GLU A 6 4.10 -12.87 2.93
C GLU A 6 3.34 -12.27 1.75
N THR A 7 3.86 -11.18 1.21
CA THR A 7 3.28 -10.56 0.05
C THR A 7 4.36 -9.93 -0.81
N ALA A 8 4.00 -9.62 -2.05
CA ALA A 8 4.91 -9.01 -2.99
C ALA A 8 4.12 -8.13 -3.97
N MET A 9 4.80 -7.09 -4.46
CA MET A 9 4.27 -6.21 -5.49
C MET A 9 5.32 -6.00 -6.56
N ILE A 10 4.89 -5.84 -7.79
CA ILE A 10 5.77 -5.60 -8.93
C ILE A 10 5.41 -4.24 -9.52
N ASN A 11 6.41 -3.39 -9.71
CA ASN A 11 6.24 -2.08 -10.34
C ASN A 11 6.75 -2.10 -11.76
N HIS A 12 5.95 -1.58 -12.67
CA HIS A 12 6.34 -1.32 -14.05
C HIS A 12 6.18 0.18 -14.32
N GLY A 13 7.24 0.81 -14.84
CA GLY A 13 7.18 2.22 -15.21
C GLY A 13 7.49 3.21 -14.10
N GLY A 14 7.95 2.74 -12.94
CA GLY A 14 8.35 3.61 -11.84
C GLY A 14 7.20 4.47 -11.33
N ARG A 15 7.41 5.78 -11.27
CA ARG A 15 6.44 6.71 -10.70
C ARG A 15 5.31 7.08 -11.67
N GLU A 16 5.36 6.59 -12.91
CA GLU A 16 4.35 6.89 -13.93
C GLU A 16 3.75 5.62 -14.55
N GLY A 17 3.90 4.50 -13.85
CA GLY A 17 3.42 3.23 -14.37
C GLY A 17 2.32 2.62 -13.52
N GLU A 18 2.57 1.40 -13.08
CA GLU A 18 1.61 0.69 -12.26
C GLU A 18 2.31 -0.24 -11.27
N VAL A 19 1.59 -0.62 -10.23
CA VAL A 19 2.01 -1.67 -9.33
C VAL A 19 0.94 -2.74 -9.30
N ALA A 20 1.37 -3.98 -9.18
CA ALA A 20 0.44 -5.10 -9.14
C ALA A 20 1.02 -6.24 -8.32
N ALA A 21 0.15 -6.93 -7.60
CA ALA A 21 0.54 -8.16 -6.93
C ALA A 21 0.58 -9.29 -7.97
N PRO A 22 1.58 -10.19 -7.93
CA PRO A 22 1.67 -11.27 -8.90
C PRO A 22 0.44 -12.16 -8.96
N ASN A 23 -0.28 -12.29 -7.84
CA ASN A 23 -1.48 -13.12 -7.76
C ASN A 23 -2.75 -12.37 -8.16
N GLY A 24 -2.64 -11.13 -8.61
CA GLY A 24 -3.79 -10.34 -9.04
C GLY A 24 -4.65 -9.76 -7.92
N SER A 25 -4.23 -9.92 -6.66
CA SER A 25 -5.04 -9.45 -5.53
C SER A 25 -5.10 -7.94 -5.42
N MET A 26 -4.16 -7.23 -6.06
CA MET A 26 -4.13 -5.78 -6.04
C MET A 26 -3.47 -5.26 -7.30
N GLN A 27 -4.02 -4.18 -7.84
CA GLN A 27 -3.43 -3.48 -8.98
C GLN A 27 -3.78 -2.01 -8.88
N MET A 28 -2.78 -1.15 -9.06
CA MET A 28 -2.98 0.29 -8.98
C MET A 28 -2.11 1.03 -9.98
N LYS A 29 -2.69 2.08 -10.55
CA LYS A 29 -1.97 2.97 -11.43
C LYS A 29 -1.20 3.98 -10.58
N ILE A 30 0.05 4.23 -10.96
CA ILE A 30 0.90 5.21 -10.28
C ILE A 30 0.96 6.47 -11.13
N THR A 31 0.57 7.60 -10.53
CA THR A 31 0.56 8.89 -11.22
C THR A 31 1.31 9.91 -10.37
N PRO A 32 1.93 10.92 -11.01
CA PRO A 32 2.62 11.97 -10.25
C PRO A 32 1.65 12.78 -9.39
N PRO A 33 2.10 13.27 -8.23
CA PRO A 33 1.27 14.11 -7.39
C PRO A 33 0.86 15.39 -8.12
N GLY A 34 -0.35 15.85 -7.86
CA GLY A 34 -0.85 17.10 -8.41
C GLY A 34 -1.49 17.00 -9.79
N ILE A 35 -1.48 15.82 -10.38
CA ILE A 35 -2.14 15.59 -11.66
C ILE A 35 -3.51 14.96 -11.41
N HIS A 36 -4.52 15.50 -12.06
CA HIS A 36 -5.88 14.95 -11.97
C HIS A 36 -6.00 13.74 -12.89
N ALA A 37 -5.51 12.61 -12.42
CA ALA A 37 -5.57 11.35 -13.16
C ALA A 37 -5.98 10.24 -12.21
N GLU A 38 -6.58 9.20 -12.75
CA GLU A 38 -6.91 8.02 -11.97
C GLU A 38 -5.63 7.34 -11.50
N GLY A 39 -5.62 6.97 -10.21
CA GLY A 39 -4.48 6.28 -9.64
C GLY A 39 -4.04 6.90 -8.34
N THR A 40 -2.85 6.53 -7.94
CA THR A 40 -2.26 7.00 -6.69
C THR A 40 -0.79 7.30 -6.92
N ASN A 41 -0.11 7.78 -5.89
CA ASN A 41 1.33 8.03 -5.94
C ASN A 41 2.01 7.26 -4.81
N PRO A 42 3.34 7.06 -4.90
CA PRO A 42 4.05 6.29 -3.86
C PRO A 42 3.90 6.89 -2.47
N GLU A 43 3.87 8.20 -2.36
CA GLU A 43 3.73 8.88 -1.08
C GLU A 43 2.37 8.59 -0.45
N GLN A 44 1.32 8.59 -1.25
CA GLN A 44 -0.03 8.29 -0.78
C GLN A 44 -0.16 6.84 -0.35
N LEU A 45 0.43 5.92 -1.12
CA LEU A 45 0.43 4.51 -0.77
C LEU A 45 1.14 4.26 0.55
N PHE A 46 2.29 4.89 0.73
CA PHE A 46 3.05 4.76 1.98
C PHE A 46 2.24 5.31 3.15
N ALA A 47 1.65 6.47 2.98
CA ALA A 47 0.86 7.10 4.04
C ALA A 47 -0.33 6.24 4.43
N ALA A 48 -1.03 5.67 3.45
CA ALA A 48 -2.17 4.82 3.72
C ALA A 48 -1.76 3.56 4.50
N GLY A 49 -0.66 2.93 4.08
CA GLY A 49 -0.16 1.74 4.75
C GLY A 49 0.27 2.03 6.18
N TYR A 50 1.03 3.11 6.35
CA TYR A 50 1.51 3.49 7.67
C TYR A 50 0.36 3.84 8.61
N ALA A 51 -0.61 4.63 8.13
CA ALA A 51 -1.77 5.00 8.93
C ALA A 51 -2.58 3.78 9.35
N SER A 52 -2.74 2.82 8.45
CA SER A 52 -3.47 1.60 8.75
C SER A 52 -2.78 0.78 9.84
N CYS A 53 -1.46 0.65 9.75
CA CYS A 53 -0.69 -0.06 10.76
C CYS A 53 -0.78 0.62 12.12
N PHE A 54 -0.61 1.93 12.13
CA PHE A 54 -0.64 2.70 13.37
C PHE A 54 -2.01 2.62 14.04
N ASN A 55 -3.06 2.83 13.26
CA ASN A 55 -4.42 2.79 13.78
C ASN A 55 -4.80 1.39 14.28
N GLY A 56 -4.34 0.36 13.56
CA GLY A 56 -4.56 -1.01 13.99
C GLY A 56 -3.90 -1.31 15.32
N ALA A 57 -2.68 -0.82 15.53
CA ALA A 57 -1.98 -0.98 16.79
C ALA A 57 -2.71 -0.28 17.94
N LEU A 58 -3.20 0.93 17.69
CA LEU A 58 -3.97 1.67 18.69
C LEU A 58 -5.24 0.92 19.06
N GLN A 59 -5.96 0.40 18.08
CA GLN A 59 -7.18 -0.37 18.33
C GLN A 59 -6.90 -1.59 19.21
N HIS A 60 -5.80 -2.27 18.93
CA HIS A 60 -5.42 -3.43 19.71
C HIS A 60 -5.12 -3.06 21.17
N MET A 61 -4.40 -1.98 21.38
CA MET A 61 -4.08 -1.50 22.73
C MET A 61 -5.34 -1.10 23.51
N ILE A 62 -6.26 -0.44 22.83
CA ILE A 62 -7.51 -0.03 23.47
C ILE A 62 -8.35 -1.24 23.89
N LYS A 63 -8.40 -2.27 23.06
CA LYS A 63 -9.15 -3.48 23.38
C LYS A 63 -8.56 -4.24 24.55
N GLU A 64 -7.26 -4.15 24.75
CA GLU A 64 -6.56 -4.86 25.82
C GLU A 64 -6.53 -4.10 27.12
N ALA A 65 -6.87 -2.83 27.09
CA ALA A 65 -6.85 -1.98 28.28
C ALA A 65 -8.06 -2.20 29.20
#